data_70bd6d62fdaae3f1cd03955cb4ad017a
#
_entry.id   70bd6d62fdaae3f1cd03955cb4ad017a
#
_cell.length_a   1.000
_cell.length_b   1.000
_cell.length_c   1.000
_cell.angle_alpha   90.00
_cell.angle_beta   90.00
_cell.angle_gamma   90.00
#
_symmetry.space_group_name_H-M   'P 1'
#
loop_
_entity.id
_entity.type
_entity.pdbx_description
1 polymer ?
#
loop_
_entity_poly.entity_id
_entity_poly.type
_entity_poly.pdbx_seq_one_letter_code
_entity_poly.pdbx_strand_id
1 'polypeptide(L)'
;ALPISFRIEAIEQQSEVIKSFTLTPVDGKPVADFQPGQYLGVHVQDPDFANHEIRQYSLTHAPNGHHYRIAVKHEPQGTVSGWMHGKAKVGDVINLAAPAGDFFLQAAPSMPVTLISAGVGLTPMLSMLHGLAAEKHPAPVTWLHAAENGSLHAFANEVAETGAQLPHFHSYTWYRQPLDADAGRFNAQGTMDLSVVASELNEPDRQFYLCGPVGFMQFIARQLLDAGVPNQHIHYEVFGPHKVV
;
A
#
# COMPACT_ATOMS: atom_id res chain seq x y z
N ALA A 1 7.68 18.27 14.72
CA ALA A 1 6.55 19.11 14.31
C ALA A 1 5.31 18.70 15.09
N LEU A 2 4.45 19.65 15.45
CA LEU A 2 3.20 19.39 16.15
C LEU A 2 2.22 18.68 15.21
N PRO A 3 1.39 17.74 15.70
CA PRO A 3 0.33 17.13 14.90
C PRO A 3 -0.65 18.17 14.37
N ILE A 4 -1.15 17.96 13.17
CA ILE A 4 -2.11 18.83 12.52
C ILE A 4 -3.48 18.13 12.52
N SER A 5 -4.55 18.89 12.78
CA SER A 5 -5.91 18.36 12.77
C SER A 5 -6.45 18.22 11.36
N PHE A 6 -6.97 17.05 11.07
CA PHE A 6 -7.59 16.68 9.81
C PHE A 6 -9.01 16.19 10.02
N ARG A 7 -9.89 16.50 9.07
CA ARG A 7 -11.26 16.00 9.06
C ARG A 7 -11.39 14.82 8.14
N ILE A 8 -12.12 13.81 8.57
CA ILE A 8 -12.49 12.68 7.71
C ILE A 8 -13.56 13.16 6.73
N GLU A 9 -13.20 13.26 5.45
CA GLU A 9 -14.12 13.70 4.38
C GLU A 9 -14.87 12.54 3.74
N ALA A 10 -14.25 11.36 3.65
CA ALA A 10 -14.86 10.19 3.05
C ALA A 10 -14.32 8.92 3.70
N ILE A 11 -15.19 7.93 3.80
CA ILE A 11 -14.86 6.58 4.27
C ILE A 11 -15.42 5.62 3.23
N GLU A 12 -14.57 4.74 2.69
CA GLU A 12 -14.98 3.76 1.69
C GLU A 12 -14.53 2.35 2.09
N GLN A 13 -15.42 1.38 1.96
CA GLN A 13 -15.06 -0.02 2.15
C GLN A 13 -14.27 -0.49 0.92
N GLN A 14 -13.06 -0.98 1.13
CA GLN A 14 -12.18 -1.43 0.05
C GLN A 14 -12.08 -2.95 -0.04
N SER A 15 -12.24 -3.63 1.09
CA SER A 15 -12.38 -5.08 1.18
C SER A 15 -13.17 -5.41 2.43
N GLU A 16 -13.37 -6.69 2.71
CA GLU A 16 -14.06 -7.12 3.92
C GLU A 16 -13.43 -6.56 5.20
N VAL A 17 -12.11 -6.33 5.20
CA VAL A 17 -11.37 -5.90 6.39
C VAL A 17 -10.65 -4.56 6.25
N ILE A 18 -10.72 -3.91 5.09
CA ILE A 18 -10.00 -2.65 4.84
C ILE A 18 -10.98 -1.54 4.48
N LYS A 19 -10.87 -0.40 5.17
CA LYS A 19 -11.53 0.86 4.82
C LYS A 19 -10.51 1.92 4.46
N SER A 20 -10.81 2.73 3.46
CA SER A 20 -10.02 3.92 3.15
C SER A 20 -10.67 5.17 3.76
N PHE A 21 -9.81 6.12 4.09
CA PHE A 21 -10.19 7.39 4.72
C PHE A 21 -9.53 8.53 3.95
N THR A 22 -10.34 9.43 3.41
CA THR A 22 -9.85 10.67 2.81
C THR A 22 -9.88 11.76 3.87
N LEU A 23 -8.76 12.44 4.04
CA LEU A 23 -8.48 13.35 5.14
C LEU A 23 -8.12 14.73 4.60
N THR A 24 -8.82 15.76 5.07
CA THR A 24 -8.55 17.14 4.69
C THR A 24 -8.19 17.99 5.91
N PRO A 25 -7.24 18.94 5.78
CA PRO A 25 -6.83 19.78 6.92
C PRO A 25 -7.98 20.67 7.38
N VAL A 26 -8.18 20.71 8.71
CA VAL A 26 -9.25 21.55 9.29
C VAL A 26 -9.00 23.04 9.03
N ASP A 27 -7.74 23.46 8.96
CA ASP A 27 -7.36 24.86 8.71
C ASP A 27 -7.49 25.27 7.23
N GLY A 28 -7.81 24.35 6.33
CA GLY A 28 -7.97 24.61 4.90
C GLY A 28 -6.68 24.95 4.16
N LYS A 29 -5.52 24.87 4.81
CA LYS A 29 -4.22 25.13 4.17
C LYS A 29 -3.79 23.94 3.32
N PRO A 30 -2.87 24.15 2.35
CA PRO A 30 -2.28 23.05 1.60
C PRO A 30 -1.62 22.03 2.52
N VAL A 31 -1.72 20.75 2.16
CA VAL A 31 -1.07 19.69 2.91
C VAL A 31 0.41 19.59 2.52
N ALA A 32 1.24 19.12 3.45
CA ALA A 32 2.65 18.86 3.17
C ALA A 32 2.81 17.81 2.07
N ASP A 33 3.81 18.01 1.23
CA ASP A 33 4.18 17.07 0.18
C ASP A 33 4.77 15.78 0.78
N PHE A 34 4.80 14.72 -0.02
CA PHE A 34 5.39 13.45 0.40
C PHE A 34 5.94 12.68 -0.79
N GLN A 35 6.75 11.66 -0.50
CA GLN A 35 7.22 10.71 -1.50
C GLN A 35 6.31 9.47 -1.51
N PRO A 36 5.90 8.96 -2.69
CA PRO A 36 5.09 7.73 -2.77
C PRO A 36 5.75 6.55 -2.05
N GLY A 37 5.05 6.00 -1.07
CA GLY A 37 5.54 4.95 -0.16
C GLY A 37 5.64 5.41 1.29
N GLN A 38 5.66 6.71 1.55
CA GLN A 38 5.72 7.25 2.90
C GLN A 38 4.39 7.07 3.65
N TYR A 39 4.45 7.22 4.97
CA TYR A 39 3.32 7.02 5.89
C TYR A 39 3.04 8.26 6.72
N LEU A 40 1.86 8.28 7.33
CA LEU A 40 1.43 9.26 8.34
C LEU A 40 1.38 8.61 9.71
N GLY A 41 1.76 9.35 10.75
CA GLY A 41 1.39 9.00 12.11
C GLY A 41 -0.04 9.48 12.37
N VAL A 42 -0.93 8.55 12.68
CA VAL A 42 -2.33 8.84 13.01
C VAL A 42 -2.52 8.79 14.51
N HIS A 43 -2.97 9.90 15.07
CA HIS A 43 -3.23 10.06 16.49
C HIS A 43 -4.74 10.26 16.71
N VAL A 44 -5.35 9.25 17.31
CA VAL A 44 -6.76 9.28 17.67
C VAL A 44 -6.89 9.54 19.16
N GLN A 45 -7.72 10.52 19.52
CA GLN A 45 -8.07 10.81 20.91
C GLN A 45 -9.48 10.27 21.17
N ASP A 46 -9.56 9.26 22.04
CA ASP A 46 -10.83 8.71 22.49
C ASP A 46 -10.75 8.52 24.01
N PRO A 47 -11.83 8.91 24.77
CA PRO A 47 -11.82 8.76 26.24
C PRO A 47 -11.63 7.31 26.71
N ASP A 48 -11.95 6.34 25.85
CA ASP A 48 -11.80 4.91 26.17
C ASP A 48 -10.35 4.42 26.02
N PHE A 49 -9.45 5.24 25.47
CA PHE A 49 -8.06 4.87 25.33
C PHE A 49 -7.29 5.16 26.63
N ALA A 50 -6.57 4.14 27.12
CA ALA A 50 -5.76 4.26 28.33
C ALA A 50 -4.57 5.20 28.14
N ASN A 51 -4.04 5.31 26.92
CA ASN A 51 -2.90 6.14 26.54
C ASN A 51 -3.17 6.78 25.18
N HIS A 52 -2.34 7.78 24.83
CA HIS A 52 -2.34 8.35 23.48
C HIS A 52 -1.80 7.32 22.51
N GLU A 53 -2.69 6.82 21.65
CA GLU A 53 -2.33 5.79 20.70
C GLU A 53 -1.99 6.43 19.34
N ILE A 54 -0.78 6.13 18.85
CA ILE A 54 -0.31 6.56 17.54
C ILE A 54 -0.02 5.32 16.73
N ARG A 55 -0.51 5.29 15.48
CA ARG A 55 -0.21 4.22 14.52
C ARG A 55 0.18 4.85 13.19
N GLN A 56 1.05 4.15 12.47
CA GLN A 56 1.52 4.58 11.17
C GLN A 56 0.70 3.89 10.08
N TYR A 57 0.21 4.69 9.12
CA TYR A 57 -0.50 4.19 7.95
C TYR A 57 0.08 4.82 6.69
N SER A 58 0.39 3.98 5.71
CA SER A 58 0.93 4.44 4.44
C SER A 58 -0.10 5.28 3.69
N LEU A 59 0.38 6.32 3.01
CA LEU A 59 -0.41 7.05 2.02
C LEU A 59 -0.71 6.15 0.83
N THR A 60 -1.88 6.32 0.21
CA THR A 60 -2.38 5.43 -0.84
C THR A 60 -2.59 6.11 -2.19
N HIS A 61 -2.10 7.32 -2.35
CA HIS A 61 -2.26 8.11 -3.58
C HIS A 61 -0.98 8.88 -3.89
N ALA A 62 -0.94 9.54 -5.04
CA ALA A 62 0.14 10.48 -5.37
C ALA A 62 -0.05 11.81 -4.63
N PRO A 63 1.02 12.57 -4.34
CA PRO A 63 0.89 13.91 -3.77
C PRO A 63 0.00 14.81 -4.61
N ASN A 64 -0.93 15.54 -3.98
CA ASN A 64 -1.85 16.44 -4.68
C ASN A 64 -1.97 17.84 -4.04
N GLY A 65 -1.38 18.05 -2.87
CA GLY A 65 -1.41 19.34 -2.16
C GLY A 65 -2.72 19.64 -1.41
N HIS A 66 -3.75 18.78 -1.51
CA HIS A 66 -5.10 19.10 -1.02
C HIS A 66 -5.56 18.18 0.09
N HIS A 67 -5.30 16.88 -0.02
CA HIS A 67 -5.76 15.88 0.94
C HIS A 67 -4.79 14.71 1.04
N TYR A 68 -4.99 13.90 2.07
CA TYR A 68 -4.35 12.61 2.23
C TYR A 68 -5.40 11.50 2.17
N ARG A 69 -4.99 10.33 1.75
CA ARG A 69 -5.80 9.12 1.88
C ARG A 69 -4.95 8.00 2.47
N ILE A 70 -5.50 7.35 3.47
CA ILE A 70 -4.92 6.13 4.07
C ILE A 70 -5.94 5.00 3.97
N ALA A 71 -5.46 3.76 4.09
CA ALA A 71 -6.33 2.60 4.20
C ALA A 71 -5.94 1.80 5.43
N VAL A 72 -6.95 1.43 6.21
CA VAL A 72 -6.77 0.82 7.54
C VAL A 72 -7.40 -0.56 7.52
N LYS A 73 -6.58 -1.58 7.78
CA LYS A 73 -7.06 -2.93 8.02
C LYS A 73 -7.57 -3.04 9.47
N HIS A 74 -8.76 -3.61 9.65
CA HIS A 74 -9.29 -3.89 10.97
C HIS A 74 -8.50 -5.04 11.61
N GLU A 75 -7.73 -4.71 12.64
CA GLU A 75 -7.05 -5.69 13.47
C GLU A 75 -7.96 -6.07 14.65
N PRO A 76 -8.22 -7.36 14.93
CA PRO A 76 -9.23 -7.77 15.92
C PRO A 76 -9.04 -7.20 17.32
N GLN A 77 -7.79 -6.87 17.70
CA GLN A 77 -7.48 -6.29 19.00
C GLN A 77 -6.78 -4.93 18.88
N GLY A 78 -6.81 -4.35 17.68
CA GLY A 78 -6.16 -3.08 17.40
C GLY A 78 -6.99 -1.92 17.96
N THR A 79 -6.38 -1.05 18.77
CA THR A 79 -7.03 0.10 19.37
C THR A 79 -7.42 1.14 18.32
N VAL A 80 -6.45 1.60 17.54
CA VAL A 80 -6.67 2.63 16.51
C VAL A 80 -7.49 2.05 15.36
N SER A 81 -7.15 0.87 14.84
CA SER A 81 -7.92 0.25 13.75
C SER A 81 -9.35 -0.07 14.17
N GLY A 82 -9.56 -0.48 15.41
CA GLY A 82 -10.89 -0.71 15.97
C GLY A 82 -11.72 0.57 16.02
N TRP A 83 -11.11 1.70 16.42
CA TRP A 83 -11.77 3.00 16.40
C TRP A 83 -12.10 3.43 14.97
N MET A 84 -11.14 3.32 14.07
CA MET A 84 -11.32 3.70 12.65
C MET A 84 -12.45 2.90 11.98
N HIS A 85 -12.59 1.63 12.30
CA HIS A 85 -13.65 0.78 11.72
C HIS A 85 -14.99 0.86 12.45
N GLY A 86 -14.97 1.06 13.79
CA GLY A 86 -16.18 0.96 14.60
C GLY A 86 -16.82 2.30 14.99
N LYS A 87 -16.01 3.33 15.21
CA LYS A 87 -16.50 4.63 15.72
C LYS A 87 -16.32 5.78 14.76
N ALA A 88 -15.31 5.76 13.90
CA ALA A 88 -15.02 6.87 12.99
C ALA A 88 -16.15 7.12 12.01
N LYS A 89 -16.51 8.39 11.82
CA LYS A 89 -17.52 8.85 10.84
C LYS A 89 -17.00 10.05 10.06
N VAL A 90 -17.58 10.25 8.90
CA VAL A 90 -17.37 11.47 8.12
C VAL A 90 -17.68 12.70 9.01
N GLY A 91 -16.77 13.66 9.00
CA GLY A 91 -16.84 14.86 9.85
C GLY A 91 -15.99 14.77 11.12
N ASP A 92 -15.61 13.58 11.56
CA ASP A 92 -14.73 13.42 12.72
C ASP A 92 -13.35 14.01 12.44
N VAL A 93 -12.69 14.47 13.50
CA VAL A 93 -11.35 15.07 13.43
C VAL A 93 -10.34 14.14 14.08
N ILE A 94 -9.24 13.91 13.38
CA ILE A 94 -8.09 13.17 13.88
C ILE A 94 -6.82 14.01 13.71
N ASN A 95 -5.78 13.70 14.45
CA ASN A 95 -4.50 14.39 14.35
C ASN A 95 -3.50 13.56 13.56
N LEU A 96 -2.76 14.20 12.68
CA LEU A 96 -1.75 13.56 11.84
C LEU A 96 -0.38 14.18 12.07
N ALA A 97 0.64 13.33 12.19
CA ALA A 97 2.02 13.76 12.04
C ALA A 97 2.34 13.94 10.55
N ALA A 98 3.38 14.72 10.26
CA ALA A 98 3.82 14.93 8.87
C ALA A 98 4.25 13.62 8.22
N PRO A 99 4.13 13.50 6.88
CA PRO A 99 4.61 12.34 6.16
C PRO A 99 6.07 12.03 6.48
N ALA A 100 6.39 10.75 6.62
CA ALA A 100 7.73 10.29 7.00
C ALA A 100 8.00 8.90 6.42
N GLY A 101 9.24 8.43 6.60
CA GLY A 101 9.68 7.09 6.22
C GLY A 101 10.72 7.12 5.11
N ASP A 102 11.59 6.10 5.14
CA ASP A 102 12.69 5.95 4.19
C ASP A 102 12.31 5.05 3.01
N PHE A 103 11.18 4.39 3.10
CA PHE A 103 10.66 3.52 2.05
C PHE A 103 9.80 4.34 1.10
N PHE A 104 10.33 4.67 -0.06
CA PHE A 104 9.59 5.39 -1.08
C PHE A 104 10.17 5.12 -2.47
N LEU A 105 9.38 5.45 -3.48
CA LEU A 105 9.76 5.22 -4.87
C LEU A 105 10.97 6.09 -5.26
N GLN A 106 12.00 5.42 -5.78
CA GLN A 106 13.25 6.03 -6.25
C GLN A 106 13.67 5.40 -7.58
N ALA A 107 12.87 5.56 -8.61
CA ALA A 107 13.14 4.97 -9.91
C ALA A 107 13.33 6.04 -10.96
N ALA A 108 14.46 6.01 -11.65
CA ALA A 108 14.65 6.82 -12.85
C ALA A 108 13.64 6.39 -13.93
N PRO A 109 13.27 7.30 -14.87
CA PRO A 109 12.26 6.96 -15.90
C PRO A 109 12.60 5.74 -16.75
N SER A 110 13.89 5.43 -16.90
CA SER A 110 14.33 4.25 -17.67
C SER A 110 14.31 2.94 -16.90
N MET A 111 14.06 2.97 -15.58
CA MET A 111 14.12 1.79 -14.72
C MET A 111 12.78 1.08 -14.67
N PRO A 112 12.71 -0.21 -15.03
CA PRO A 112 11.54 -1.03 -14.75
C PRO A 112 11.30 -1.15 -13.24
N VAL A 113 10.02 -1.18 -12.85
CA VAL A 113 9.59 -1.21 -11.45
C VAL A 113 8.63 -2.36 -11.24
N THR A 114 8.86 -3.13 -10.19
CA THR A 114 7.96 -4.19 -9.73
C THR A 114 7.45 -3.86 -8.33
N LEU A 115 6.13 -3.80 -8.19
CA LEU A 115 5.44 -3.52 -6.93
C LEU A 115 4.82 -4.82 -6.43
N ILE A 116 5.33 -5.35 -5.32
CA ILE A 116 4.96 -6.67 -4.80
C ILE A 116 4.32 -6.52 -3.42
N SER A 117 3.12 -7.03 -3.25
CA SER A 117 2.41 -6.90 -1.98
C SER A 117 1.52 -8.10 -1.66
N ALA A 118 1.21 -8.24 -0.38
CA ALA A 118 0.18 -9.16 0.11
C ALA A 118 -0.71 -8.44 1.14
N GLY A 119 -2.01 -8.66 1.05
CA GLY A 119 -2.97 -8.07 1.99
C GLY A 119 -2.88 -6.54 2.04
N VAL A 120 -2.90 -5.96 3.23
CA VAL A 120 -2.84 -4.51 3.42
C VAL A 120 -1.48 -3.91 3.05
N GLY A 121 -0.45 -4.73 2.83
CA GLY A 121 0.85 -4.28 2.31
C GLY A 121 0.78 -3.60 0.95
N LEU A 122 -0.34 -3.69 0.26
CA LEU A 122 -0.54 -2.99 -1.01
C LEU A 122 -0.58 -1.46 -0.85
N THR A 123 -0.81 -0.93 0.34
CA THR A 123 -1.05 0.50 0.53
C THR A 123 0.12 1.40 0.07
N PRO A 124 1.38 1.18 0.46
CA PRO A 124 2.47 1.97 -0.11
C PRO A 124 2.70 1.69 -1.60
N MET A 125 2.44 0.47 -2.07
CA MET A 125 2.53 0.13 -3.49
C MET A 125 1.52 0.91 -4.31
N LEU A 126 0.30 1.11 -3.79
CA LEU A 126 -0.74 1.88 -4.45
C LEU A 126 -0.34 3.34 -4.62
N SER A 127 0.27 3.93 -3.59
CA SER A 127 0.86 5.27 -3.69
C SER A 127 1.92 5.35 -4.79
N MET A 128 2.82 4.37 -4.84
CA MET A 128 3.86 4.29 -5.87
C MET A 128 3.25 4.15 -7.27
N LEU A 129 2.22 3.32 -7.42
CA LEU A 129 1.54 3.14 -8.71
C LEU A 129 0.93 4.45 -9.20
N HIS A 130 0.23 5.17 -8.32
CA HIS A 130 -0.31 6.49 -8.65
C HIS A 130 0.79 7.49 -9.00
N GLY A 131 1.92 7.46 -8.29
CA GLY A 131 3.07 8.31 -8.59
C GLY A 131 3.65 8.03 -9.98
N LEU A 132 3.82 6.75 -10.31
CA LEU A 132 4.30 6.32 -11.63
C LEU A 132 3.34 6.73 -12.75
N ALA A 133 2.04 6.56 -12.51
CA ALA A 133 1.01 6.95 -13.48
C ALA A 133 0.97 8.46 -13.70
N ALA A 134 1.08 9.25 -12.63
CA ALA A 134 1.09 10.72 -12.71
C ALA A 134 2.26 11.24 -13.54
N GLU A 135 3.42 10.60 -13.46
CA GLU A 135 4.61 10.94 -14.23
C GLU A 135 4.69 10.23 -15.59
N LYS A 136 3.71 9.39 -15.92
CA LYS A 136 3.69 8.58 -17.13
C LYS A 136 4.99 7.79 -17.33
N HIS A 137 5.39 7.09 -16.28
CA HIS A 137 6.65 6.33 -16.26
C HIS A 137 6.78 5.45 -17.51
N PRO A 138 7.81 5.66 -18.34
CA PRO A 138 7.88 5.00 -19.66
C PRO A 138 8.36 3.55 -19.60
N ALA A 139 9.15 3.19 -18.58
CA ALA A 139 9.65 1.82 -18.42
C ALA A 139 8.55 0.87 -17.91
N PRO A 140 8.71 -0.46 -18.10
CA PRO A 140 7.73 -1.42 -17.62
C PRO A 140 7.44 -1.32 -16.12
N VAL A 141 6.16 -1.38 -15.76
CA VAL A 141 5.69 -1.43 -14.38
C VAL A 141 4.89 -2.73 -14.21
N THR A 142 5.25 -3.51 -13.21
CA THR A 142 4.60 -4.79 -12.93
C THR A 142 4.03 -4.75 -11.51
N TRP A 143 2.75 -5.11 -11.39
CA TRP A 143 2.01 -5.20 -10.14
C TRP A 143 1.75 -6.65 -9.78
N LEU A 144 2.33 -7.12 -8.69
CA LEU A 144 2.18 -8.49 -8.21
C LEU A 144 1.52 -8.46 -6.84
N HIS A 145 0.33 -9.03 -6.72
CA HIS A 145 -0.44 -8.99 -5.48
C HIS A 145 -0.96 -10.36 -5.08
N ALA A 146 -0.89 -10.66 -3.80
CA ALA A 146 -1.42 -11.87 -3.20
C ALA A 146 -2.50 -11.53 -2.17
N ALA A 147 -3.62 -12.21 -2.24
CA ALA A 147 -4.71 -12.13 -1.27
C ALA A 147 -5.23 -13.52 -0.96
N GLU A 148 -5.97 -13.65 0.13
CA GLU A 148 -6.60 -14.92 0.49
C GLU A 148 -7.67 -15.31 -0.53
N ASN A 149 -8.50 -14.32 -0.93
CA ASN A 149 -9.58 -14.46 -1.90
C ASN A 149 -10.05 -13.07 -2.37
N GLY A 150 -11.05 -13.03 -3.24
CA GLY A 150 -11.55 -11.78 -3.81
C GLY A 150 -12.23 -10.84 -2.81
N SER A 151 -12.82 -11.36 -1.73
CA SER A 151 -13.45 -10.51 -0.71
C SER A 151 -12.43 -9.77 0.15
N LEU A 152 -11.17 -10.22 0.13
CA LEU A 152 -10.04 -9.63 0.84
C LEU A 152 -9.05 -8.91 -0.11
N HIS A 153 -9.42 -8.75 -1.39
CA HIS A 153 -8.61 -8.08 -2.39
C HIS A 153 -9.04 -6.62 -2.52
N ALA A 154 -8.38 -5.74 -1.78
CA ALA A 154 -8.69 -4.31 -1.77
C ALA A 154 -8.18 -3.61 -3.04
N PHE A 155 -8.88 -2.57 -3.48
CA PHE A 155 -8.47 -1.65 -4.56
C PHE A 155 -8.25 -2.28 -5.94
N ALA A 156 -8.81 -3.46 -6.21
CA ALA A 156 -8.56 -4.17 -7.48
C ALA A 156 -8.91 -3.33 -8.72
N ASN A 157 -10.05 -2.64 -8.70
CA ASN A 157 -10.48 -1.80 -9.82
C ASN A 157 -9.60 -0.55 -9.96
N GLU A 158 -9.25 0.09 -8.85
CA GLU A 158 -8.39 1.27 -8.86
C GLU A 158 -7.01 0.95 -9.43
N VAL A 159 -6.45 -0.19 -9.06
CA VAL A 159 -5.17 -0.68 -9.62
C VAL A 159 -5.27 -0.88 -11.13
N ALA A 160 -6.32 -1.52 -11.61
CA ALA A 160 -6.52 -1.74 -13.04
C ALA A 160 -6.67 -0.42 -13.80
N GLU A 161 -7.47 0.52 -13.29
CA GLU A 161 -7.68 1.82 -13.90
C GLU A 161 -6.42 2.67 -13.91
N THR A 162 -5.66 2.67 -12.82
CA THR A 162 -4.41 3.43 -12.70
C THR A 162 -3.33 2.84 -13.60
N GLY A 163 -3.20 1.51 -13.61
CA GLY A 163 -2.25 0.82 -14.48
C GLY A 163 -2.52 1.07 -15.96
N ALA A 164 -3.78 1.19 -16.35
CA ALA A 164 -4.15 1.49 -17.73
C ALA A 164 -3.65 2.85 -18.22
N GLN A 165 -3.25 3.75 -17.33
CA GLN A 165 -2.66 5.05 -17.67
C GLN A 165 -1.16 4.94 -17.99
N LEU A 166 -0.53 3.80 -17.71
CA LEU A 166 0.88 3.56 -17.97
C LEU A 166 1.07 2.93 -19.35
N PRO A 167 2.15 3.26 -20.08
CA PRO A 167 2.38 2.69 -21.41
C PRO A 167 2.69 1.20 -21.40
N HIS A 168 3.33 0.70 -20.33
CA HIS A 168 3.73 -0.71 -20.21
C HIS A 168 3.43 -1.21 -18.80
N PHE A 169 2.20 -1.63 -18.58
CA PHE A 169 1.74 -2.14 -17.28
C PHE A 169 1.30 -3.58 -17.38
N HIS A 170 1.77 -4.40 -16.44
CA HIS A 170 1.34 -5.79 -16.26
C HIS A 170 0.96 -6.02 -14.82
N SER A 171 -0.13 -6.74 -14.58
CA SER A 171 -0.53 -7.15 -13.24
C SER A 171 -0.74 -8.66 -13.21
N TYR A 172 -0.41 -9.26 -12.06
CA TYR A 172 -0.62 -10.68 -11.83
C TYR A 172 -1.06 -10.87 -10.37
N THR A 173 -2.14 -11.61 -10.17
CA THR A 173 -2.78 -11.77 -8.86
C THR A 173 -2.87 -13.24 -8.49
N TRP A 174 -2.47 -13.55 -7.25
CA TRP A 174 -2.61 -14.88 -6.64
C TRP A 174 -3.67 -14.83 -5.55
N TYR A 175 -4.61 -15.79 -5.57
CA TYR A 175 -5.49 -16.04 -4.45
C TYR A 175 -5.13 -17.38 -3.83
N ARG A 176 -4.89 -17.38 -2.50
CA ARG A 176 -4.49 -18.61 -1.81
C ARG A 176 -5.62 -19.63 -1.76
N GLN A 177 -6.83 -19.15 -1.43
CA GLN A 177 -8.04 -19.97 -1.37
C GLN A 177 -9.19 -19.21 -2.02
N PRO A 178 -9.30 -19.24 -3.36
CA PRO A 178 -10.35 -18.54 -4.07
C PRO A 178 -11.75 -19.02 -3.65
N LEU A 179 -12.71 -18.10 -3.67
CA LEU A 179 -14.12 -18.39 -3.53
C LEU A 179 -14.74 -18.72 -4.90
N ASP A 180 -15.89 -19.40 -4.91
CA ASP A 180 -16.58 -19.70 -6.17
C ASP A 180 -16.86 -18.44 -7.00
N ALA A 181 -17.19 -17.33 -6.34
CA ALA A 181 -17.43 -16.05 -7.00
C ALA A 181 -16.18 -15.40 -7.61
N ASP A 182 -15.00 -15.92 -7.31
CA ASP A 182 -13.72 -15.34 -7.77
C ASP A 182 -13.29 -15.82 -9.16
N ALA A 183 -14.02 -16.71 -9.79
CA ALA A 183 -13.68 -17.25 -11.10
C ALA A 183 -13.41 -16.11 -12.11
N GLY A 184 -12.25 -16.13 -12.76
CA GLY A 184 -11.82 -15.11 -13.71
C GLY A 184 -11.27 -13.81 -13.08
N ARG A 185 -11.18 -13.73 -11.75
CA ARG A 185 -10.72 -12.52 -11.04
C ARG A 185 -9.27 -12.59 -10.56
N PHE A 186 -8.61 -13.70 -10.75
CA PHE A 186 -7.21 -13.93 -10.35
C PHE A 186 -6.49 -14.74 -11.41
N ASN A 187 -5.15 -14.73 -11.34
CA ASN A 187 -4.31 -15.41 -12.35
C ASN A 187 -3.84 -16.79 -11.90
N ALA A 188 -3.54 -16.97 -10.61
CA ALA A 188 -3.08 -18.23 -10.08
C ALA A 188 -3.59 -18.48 -8.67
N GLN A 189 -3.74 -19.75 -8.31
CA GLN A 189 -4.10 -20.18 -6.96
C GLN A 189 -2.85 -20.60 -6.20
N GLY A 190 -2.82 -20.29 -4.91
CA GLY A 190 -1.73 -20.68 -4.03
C GLY A 190 -0.85 -19.50 -3.64
N THR A 191 0.39 -19.82 -3.25
CA THR A 191 1.39 -18.82 -2.88
C THR A 191 1.99 -18.14 -4.11
N MET A 192 2.52 -16.93 -3.92
CA MET A 192 3.14 -16.17 -5.01
C MET A 192 4.45 -16.79 -5.45
N ASP A 193 4.41 -17.57 -6.51
CA ASP A 193 5.57 -18.16 -7.17
C ASP A 193 6.00 -17.26 -8.33
N LEU A 194 7.13 -16.57 -8.18
CA LEU A 194 7.62 -15.62 -9.18
C LEU A 194 8.10 -16.29 -10.46
N SER A 195 8.33 -17.60 -10.47
CA SER A 195 8.75 -18.31 -11.68
C SER A 195 7.73 -18.18 -12.83
N VAL A 196 6.44 -18.05 -12.50
CA VAL A 196 5.38 -17.91 -13.51
C VAL A 196 5.39 -16.59 -14.24
N VAL A 197 6.08 -15.59 -13.70
CA VAL A 197 6.23 -14.25 -14.31
C VAL A 197 7.69 -13.89 -14.57
N ALA A 198 8.61 -14.85 -14.48
CA ALA A 198 10.06 -14.61 -14.58
C ALA A 198 10.46 -13.91 -15.87
N SER A 199 9.81 -14.19 -16.99
CA SER A 199 10.10 -13.55 -18.27
C SER A 199 9.79 -12.05 -18.29
N GLU A 200 8.96 -11.55 -17.37
CA GLU A 200 8.58 -10.15 -17.25
C GLU A 200 9.43 -9.41 -16.19
N LEU A 201 10.38 -10.08 -15.54
CA LEU A 201 11.16 -9.55 -14.43
C LEU A 201 12.68 -9.59 -14.67
N ASN A 202 13.12 -9.76 -15.90
CA ASN A 202 14.51 -10.11 -16.23
C ASN A 202 15.39 -8.92 -16.62
N GLU A 203 14.88 -7.69 -16.56
CA GLU A 203 15.72 -6.52 -16.86
C GLU A 203 16.77 -6.31 -15.75
N PRO A 204 18.05 -6.08 -16.10
CA PRO A 204 19.14 -6.01 -15.11
C PRO A 204 19.04 -4.88 -14.09
N ASP A 205 18.35 -3.80 -14.44
CA ASP A 205 18.19 -2.61 -13.62
C ASP A 205 16.81 -2.51 -12.95
N ARG A 206 15.98 -3.53 -13.08
CA ARG A 206 14.63 -3.55 -12.47
C ARG A 206 14.71 -3.38 -10.96
N GLN A 207 13.85 -2.51 -10.44
CA GLN A 207 13.73 -2.26 -9.01
C GLN A 207 12.50 -2.99 -8.46
N PHE A 208 12.63 -3.57 -7.26
CA PHE A 208 11.60 -4.36 -6.61
C PHE A 208 11.23 -3.73 -5.26
N TYR A 209 9.96 -3.44 -5.08
CA TYR A 209 9.42 -2.89 -3.85
C TYR A 209 8.46 -3.90 -3.23
N LEU A 210 8.67 -4.26 -1.97
CA LEU A 210 7.95 -5.32 -1.27
C LEU A 210 7.29 -4.79 -0.01
N CYS A 211 6.03 -5.16 0.23
CA CYS A 211 5.36 -4.94 1.50
C CYS A 211 4.29 -6.00 1.74
N GLY A 212 4.23 -6.49 2.95
CA GLY A 212 3.29 -7.51 3.37
C GLY A 212 3.71 -8.15 4.69
N PRO A 213 3.10 -9.28 5.08
CA PRO A 213 3.54 -10.04 6.24
C PRO A 213 5.01 -10.44 6.13
N VAL A 214 5.68 -10.53 7.27
CA VAL A 214 7.12 -10.83 7.34
C VAL A 214 7.48 -12.11 6.57
N GLY A 215 6.74 -13.18 6.79
CA GLY A 215 6.99 -14.46 6.11
C GLY A 215 6.83 -14.34 4.59
N PHE A 216 5.85 -13.57 4.14
CA PHE A 216 5.66 -13.28 2.72
C PHE A 216 6.87 -12.55 2.13
N MET A 217 7.33 -11.49 2.79
CA MET A 217 8.47 -10.71 2.30
C MET A 217 9.75 -11.54 2.27
N GLN A 218 9.98 -12.38 3.27
CA GLN A 218 11.13 -13.30 3.30
C GLN A 218 11.06 -14.31 2.15
N PHE A 219 9.88 -14.86 1.89
CA PHE A 219 9.64 -15.80 0.80
C PHE A 219 9.90 -15.16 -0.56
N ILE A 220 9.42 -13.95 -0.78
CA ILE A 220 9.65 -13.23 -2.03
C ILE A 220 11.11 -12.82 -2.20
N ALA A 221 11.73 -12.26 -1.16
CA ALA A 221 13.13 -11.84 -1.20
C ALA A 221 14.05 -13.02 -1.54
N ARG A 222 13.78 -14.20 -0.97
CA ARG A 222 14.54 -15.41 -1.29
C ARG A 222 14.42 -15.78 -2.76
N GLN A 223 13.21 -15.75 -3.31
CA GLN A 223 13.02 -16.04 -4.74
C GLN A 223 13.79 -15.06 -5.62
N LEU A 224 13.76 -13.77 -5.29
CA LEU A 224 14.47 -12.73 -6.06
C LEU A 224 15.99 -12.95 -5.98
N LEU A 225 16.53 -13.18 -4.80
CA LEU A 225 17.97 -13.43 -4.62
C LEU A 225 18.42 -14.69 -5.32
N ASP A 226 17.64 -15.77 -5.23
CA ASP A 226 17.93 -17.03 -5.93
C ASP A 226 17.91 -16.87 -7.45
N ALA A 227 17.09 -15.94 -7.96
CA ALA A 227 17.04 -15.59 -9.37
C ALA A 227 18.17 -14.63 -9.81
N GLY A 228 19.04 -14.21 -8.89
CA GLY A 228 20.19 -13.36 -9.19
C GLY A 228 19.91 -11.86 -9.10
N VAL A 229 18.78 -11.45 -8.55
CA VAL A 229 18.49 -10.02 -8.34
C VAL A 229 19.47 -9.45 -7.30
N PRO A 230 20.16 -8.34 -7.62
CA PRO A 230 21.03 -7.69 -6.64
C PRO A 230 20.27 -7.23 -5.41
N ASN A 231 20.83 -7.43 -4.23
CA ASN A 231 20.18 -7.03 -2.97
C ASN A 231 19.83 -5.53 -2.95
N GLN A 232 20.65 -4.67 -3.56
CA GLN A 232 20.39 -3.23 -3.63
C GLN A 232 19.18 -2.85 -4.49
N HIS A 233 18.66 -3.78 -5.30
CA HIS A 233 17.45 -3.57 -6.11
C HIS A 233 16.18 -3.99 -5.38
N ILE A 234 16.29 -4.52 -4.16
CA ILE A 234 15.18 -5.02 -3.36
C ILE A 234 14.93 -4.06 -2.20
N HIS A 235 13.77 -3.41 -2.20
CA HIS A 235 13.34 -2.44 -1.19
C HIS A 235 12.12 -2.98 -0.47
N TYR A 236 12.05 -2.86 0.86
CA TYR A 236 10.90 -3.38 1.61
C TYR A 236 10.51 -2.48 2.78
N GLU A 237 9.24 -2.53 3.13
CA GLU A 237 8.66 -1.88 4.30
C GLU A 237 8.07 -2.92 5.23
N VAL A 238 8.32 -2.78 6.53
CA VAL A 238 7.77 -3.66 7.56
C VAL A 238 6.65 -2.93 8.30
N PHE A 239 5.48 -3.53 8.36
CA PHE A 239 4.36 -3.03 9.16
C PHE A 239 4.41 -3.63 10.56
N GLY A 240 4.19 -2.77 11.58
CA GLY A 240 4.15 -3.17 12.99
C GLY A 240 5.47 -2.96 13.73
N PRO A 241 5.50 -3.33 15.03
CA PRO A 241 6.63 -3.03 15.91
C PRO A 241 7.86 -3.93 15.69
N HIS A 242 7.76 -4.94 14.83
CA HIS A 242 8.83 -5.91 14.60
C HIS A 242 9.66 -5.52 13.39
N LYS A 243 10.91 -5.19 13.64
CA LYS A 243 11.90 -5.10 12.58
C LYS A 243 12.24 -6.50 12.11
N VAL A 244 12.16 -6.73 10.82
CA VAL A 244 12.68 -7.94 10.20
C VAL A 244 14.14 -7.72 9.88
N VAL A 245 14.89 -8.68 10.19
CA VAL A 245 16.31 -8.76 9.87
C VAL A 245 16.48 -9.27 8.44
#